data_03535d3995a517a3cdc2bbd65e8f3fe5
#
_entry.id   03535d3995a517a3cdc2bbd65e8f3fe5
#
_cell.length_a   1.000
_cell.length_b   1.000
_cell.length_c   1.000
_cell.angle_alpha   90.00
_cell.angle_beta   90.00
_cell.angle_gamma   90.00
#
_symmetry.space_group_name_H-M   'P 1'
#
loop_
_entity.id
_entity.type
_entity.pdbx_description
1 polymer ?
#
loop_
_entity_poly.entity_id
_entity_poly.type
_entity_poly.pdbx_seq_one_letter_code
_entity_poly.pdbx_strand_id
1 'polypeptide(L)'
;MNEITQTKNAFLTWLAGFGDYAPLLRILLTVILIAIGLFGARLFRWILHQLRSRLEGKIPDWLQILFDGFIEPAILFVRCLLWYFAFLMFPWSFDSTSPIWDTAGTIIGIAAVCLLTQGLWNSAGLCRLLLRSAQNRLDLETNKTMNSFFEKIYRALVLLFGGIQVLNLLGCEVNGLITGAGIAGLAISLGAQSTLSNLIAGASMVIERPFGIGDYITLGSFEGTVEDISFRSTRI
;
A
#
# COMPACT_ATOMS: atom_id res chain seq x y z
N MET A 1 8.55 -3.02 20.35
CA MET A 1 9.82 -3.70 20.58
C MET A 1 9.84 -4.56 21.84
N ASN A 2 9.24 -4.15 22.96
CA ASN A 2 9.19 -4.93 24.21
C ASN A 2 8.45 -6.28 24.12
N GLU A 3 7.38 -6.40 23.34
CA GLU A 3 6.59 -7.64 23.24
C GLU A 3 7.35 -8.79 22.55
N ILE A 4 8.09 -8.50 21.47
CA ILE A 4 8.88 -9.51 20.75
C ILE A 4 10.00 -10.04 21.65
N THR A 5 10.62 -9.15 22.43
CA THR A 5 11.68 -9.51 23.38
C THR A 5 11.13 -10.32 24.55
N GLN A 6 9.94 -10.01 25.04
CA GLN A 6 9.26 -10.80 26.08
C GLN A 6 8.87 -12.19 25.57
N THR A 7 8.31 -12.31 24.38
CA THR A 7 7.94 -13.58 23.75
C THR A 7 9.17 -14.46 23.53
N LYS A 8 10.28 -13.85 23.05
CA LYS A 8 11.58 -14.54 22.92
C LYS A 8 12.06 -15.07 24.27
N ASN A 9 12.05 -14.24 25.32
CA ASN A 9 12.53 -14.64 26.64
C ASN A 9 11.64 -15.74 27.27
N ALA A 10 10.32 -15.64 27.11
CA ALA A 10 9.39 -16.69 27.56
C ALA A 10 9.63 -18.01 26.82
N PHE A 11 9.88 -17.99 25.53
CA PHE A 11 10.18 -19.17 24.74
C PHE A 11 11.56 -19.77 25.08
N LEU A 12 12.56 -18.92 25.34
CA LEU A 12 13.89 -19.36 25.75
C LEU A 12 13.90 -19.95 27.13
N THR A 13 13.10 -19.43 28.08
CA THR A 13 12.94 -20.02 29.42
C THR A 13 12.21 -21.36 29.37
N TRP A 14 11.20 -21.50 28.50
CA TRP A 14 10.56 -22.78 28.25
C TRP A 14 11.53 -23.83 27.68
N LEU A 15 12.36 -23.45 26.70
CA LEU A 15 13.41 -24.30 26.12
C LEU A 15 14.51 -24.65 27.13
N ALA A 16 14.84 -23.77 28.07
CA ALA A 16 15.81 -24.05 29.14
C ALA A 16 15.34 -25.17 30.09
N GLY A 17 14.03 -25.42 30.16
CA GLY A 17 13.45 -26.54 30.91
C GLY A 17 13.86 -27.94 30.40
N PHE A 18 14.43 -28.05 29.19
CA PHE A 18 14.93 -29.31 28.61
C PHE A 18 16.39 -29.65 29.00
N GLY A 19 17.01 -28.88 29.93
CA GLY A 19 18.34 -29.15 30.46
C GLY A 19 19.44 -29.18 29.39
N ASP A 20 20.30 -30.21 29.41
CA ASP A 20 21.48 -30.32 28.54
C ASP A 20 21.17 -30.42 27.04
N TYR A 21 19.93 -30.74 26.67
CA TYR A 21 19.48 -30.81 25.27
C TYR A 21 19.02 -29.47 24.68
N ALA A 22 18.91 -28.42 25.51
CA ALA A 22 18.43 -27.10 25.05
C ALA A 22 19.24 -26.51 23.90
N PRO A 23 20.60 -26.53 23.86
CA PRO A 23 21.36 -26.00 22.76
C PRO A 23 21.18 -26.78 21.44
N LEU A 24 21.10 -28.12 21.55
CA LEU A 24 20.86 -28.98 20.38
C LEU A 24 19.46 -28.74 19.78
N LEU A 25 18.46 -28.58 20.65
CA LEU A 25 17.08 -28.29 20.22
C LEU A 25 16.97 -26.92 19.53
N ARG A 26 17.71 -25.91 19.99
CA ARG A 26 17.79 -24.58 19.36
C ARG A 26 18.42 -24.67 17.97
N ILE A 27 19.53 -25.39 17.83
CA ILE A 27 20.20 -25.58 16.53
C ILE A 27 19.26 -26.30 15.57
N LEU A 28 18.60 -27.37 16.02
CA LEU A 28 17.64 -28.11 15.21
C LEU A 28 16.47 -27.22 14.74
N LEU A 29 15.89 -26.45 15.64
CA LEU A 29 14.82 -25.47 15.33
C LEU A 29 15.29 -24.42 14.31
N THR A 30 16.50 -23.90 14.49
CA THR A 30 17.08 -22.92 13.54
C THR A 30 17.24 -23.51 12.15
N VAL A 31 17.77 -24.75 12.06
CA VAL A 31 17.93 -25.46 10.77
C VAL A 31 16.56 -25.72 10.12
N ILE A 32 15.56 -26.12 10.91
CA ILE A 32 14.19 -26.31 10.43
C ILE A 32 13.59 -24.99 9.91
N LEU A 33 13.77 -23.88 10.64
CA LEU A 33 13.28 -22.56 10.21
C LEU A 33 13.96 -22.08 8.94
N ILE A 34 15.26 -22.31 8.77
CA ILE A 34 15.99 -21.99 7.54
C ILE A 34 15.47 -22.88 6.39
N ALA A 35 15.28 -24.16 6.61
CA ALA A 35 14.74 -25.08 5.63
C ALA A 35 13.30 -24.68 5.21
N ILE A 36 12.45 -24.36 6.18
CA ILE A 36 11.10 -23.83 5.93
C ILE A 36 11.18 -22.50 5.16
N GLY A 37 12.13 -21.62 5.47
CA GLY A 37 12.33 -20.37 4.74
C GLY A 37 12.73 -20.58 3.27
N LEU A 38 13.52 -21.61 2.99
CA LEU A 38 13.93 -21.95 1.61
C LEU A 38 12.85 -22.68 0.83
N PHE A 39 12.26 -23.71 1.45
CA PHE A 39 11.23 -24.54 0.81
C PHE A 39 9.83 -23.94 0.94
N GLY A 40 9.52 -23.31 2.06
CA GLY A 40 8.23 -22.68 2.32
C GLY A 40 7.93 -21.53 1.38
N ALA A 41 8.95 -20.75 0.99
CA ALA A 41 8.78 -19.72 -0.04
C ALA A 41 8.37 -20.31 -1.41
N ARG A 42 8.86 -21.50 -1.77
CA ARG A 42 8.42 -22.21 -2.98
C ARG A 42 7.00 -22.73 -2.84
N LEU A 43 6.69 -23.34 -1.70
CA LEU A 43 5.35 -23.85 -1.40
C LEU A 43 4.34 -22.70 -1.35
N PHE A 44 4.68 -21.59 -0.69
CA PHE A 44 3.84 -20.39 -0.59
C PHE A 44 3.59 -19.77 -1.98
N ARG A 45 4.62 -19.68 -2.82
CA ARG A 45 4.48 -19.26 -4.22
C ARG A 45 3.53 -20.18 -4.99
N TRP A 46 3.68 -21.48 -4.84
CA TRP A 46 2.80 -22.46 -5.48
C TRP A 46 1.35 -22.33 -5.00
N ILE A 47 1.14 -22.17 -3.67
CA ILE A 47 -0.19 -21.96 -3.09
C ILE A 47 -0.82 -20.66 -3.64
N LEU A 48 -0.06 -19.55 -3.66
CA LEU A 48 -0.56 -18.29 -4.18
C LEU A 48 -0.91 -18.36 -5.67
N HIS A 49 -0.08 -19.02 -6.47
CA HIS A 49 -0.40 -19.27 -7.89
C HIS A 49 -1.62 -20.18 -8.07
N GLN A 50 -1.76 -21.20 -7.24
CA GLN A 50 -2.94 -22.07 -7.25
C GLN A 50 -4.19 -21.34 -6.80
N LEU A 51 -4.08 -20.47 -5.80
CA LEU A 51 -5.17 -19.62 -5.34
C LEU A 51 -5.58 -18.63 -6.43
N ARG A 52 -4.60 -18.00 -7.08
CA ARG A 52 -4.81 -17.13 -8.24
C ARG A 52 -5.60 -17.82 -9.33
N SER A 53 -5.17 -19.01 -9.78
CA SER A 53 -5.84 -19.77 -10.85
C SER A 53 -7.28 -20.19 -10.49
N ARG A 54 -7.56 -20.43 -9.20
CA ARG A 54 -8.93 -20.74 -8.73
C ARG A 54 -9.82 -19.52 -8.60
N LEU A 55 -9.21 -18.34 -8.44
CA LEU A 55 -9.90 -17.07 -8.25
C LEU A 55 -10.03 -16.28 -9.57
N GLU A 56 -9.28 -16.66 -10.62
CA GLU A 56 -9.43 -16.07 -11.96
C GLU A 56 -10.89 -16.21 -12.43
N GLY A 57 -11.52 -15.08 -12.75
CA GLY A 57 -12.92 -15.00 -13.17
C GLY A 57 -13.97 -14.92 -12.05
N LYS A 58 -13.59 -15.06 -10.76
CA LYS A 58 -14.52 -14.92 -9.62
C LYS A 58 -14.30 -13.63 -8.82
N ILE A 59 -13.16 -13.00 -8.98
CA ILE A 59 -12.80 -11.77 -8.28
C ILE A 59 -12.84 -10.59 -9.24
N PRO A 60 -13.25 -9.39 -8.76
CA PRO A 60 -13.19 -8.17 -9.55
C PRO A 60 -11.75 -7.83 -9.95
N ASP A 61 -11.57 -7.24 -11.14
CA ASP A 61 -10.28 -6.94 -11.75
C ASP A 61 -9.32 -6.12 -10.86
N TRP A 62 -9.88 -5.22 -10.03
CA TRP A 62 -9.07 -4.42 -9.10
C TRP A 62 -8.38 -5.27 -8.03
N LEU A 63 -9.04 -6.32 -7.57
CA LEU A 63 -8.48 -7.26 -6.60
C LEU A 63 -7.37 -8.11 -7.23
N GLN A 64 -7.54 -8.51 -8.49
CA GLN A 64 -6.50 -9.26 -9.23
C GLN A 64 -5.21 -8.45 -9.36
N ILE A 65 -5.30 -7.16 -9.68
CA ILE A 65 -4.11 -6.29 -9.77
C ILE A 65 -3.42 -6.12 -8.41
N LEU A 66 -4.20 -5.99 -7.32
CA LEU A 66 -3.63 -5.97 -5.97
C LEU A 66 -2.90 -7.27 -5.67
N PHE A 67 -3.54 -8.41 -5.90
CA PHE A 67 -2.91 -9.71 -5.69
C PHE A 67 -1.61 -9.85 -6.50
N ASP A 68 -1.63 -9.52 -7.79
CA ASP A 68 -0.45 -9.60 -8.66
C ASP A 68 0.67 -8.66 -8.21
N GLY A 69 0.33 -7.46 -7.71
CA GLY A 69 1.30 -6.51 -7.20
C GLY A 69 1.96 -6.94 -5.89
N PHE A 70 1.22 -7.65 -5.03
CA PHE A 70 1.69 -8.02 -3.69
C PHE A 70 2.24 -9.44 -3.59
N ILE A 71 1.98 -10.34 -4.54
CA ILE A 71 2.43 -11.74 -4.47
C ILE A 71 3.95 -11.84 -4.26
N GLU A 72 4.74 -11.22 -5.12
CA GLU A 72 6.21 -11.28 -5.03
C GLU A 72 6.76 -10.61 -3.76
N PRO A 73 6.35 -9.38 -3.39
CA PRO A 73 6.74 -8.77 -2.12
C PRO A 73 6.33 -9.60 -0.90
N ALA A 74 5.13 -10.20 -0.90
CA ALA A 74 4.66 -11.03 0.21
C ALA A 74 5.51 -12.29 0.40
N ILE A 75 5.91 -12.95 -0.69
CA ILE A 75 6.79 -14.13 -0.66
C ILE A 75 8.15 -13.75 -0.06
N LEU A 76 8.72 -12.61 -0.51
CA LEU A 76 9.98 -12.10 0.02
C LEU A 76 9.87 -11.71 1.49
N PHE A 77 8.78 -11.08 1.89
CA PHE A 77 8.51 -10.68 3.27
C PHE A 77 8.47 -11.89 4.20
N VAL A 78 7.67 -12.91 3.85
CA VAL A 78 7.58 -14.16 4.64
C VAL A 78 8.96 -14.82 4.75
N ARG A 79 9.74 -14.83 3.68
CA ARG A 79 11.09 -15.38 3.69
C ARG A 79 12.03 -14.60 4.61
N CYS A 80 12.03 -13.26 4.53
CA CYS A 80 12.82 -12.40 5.42
C CYS A 80 12.42 -12.59 6.88
N LEU A 81 11.12 -12.71 7.15
CA LEU A 81 10.58 -12.90 8.48
C LEU A 81 11.00 -14.29 9.08
N LEU A 82 10.96 -15.34 8.27
CA LEU A 82 11.42 -16.67 8.68
C LEU A 82 12.93 -16.68 8.98
N TRP A 83 13.74 -16.00 8.17
CA TRP A 83 15.18 -15.88 8.40
C TRP A 83 15.49 -15.07 9.66
N TYR A 84 14.69 -14.05 9.94
CA TYR A 84 14.82 -13.30 11.19
C TYR A 84 14.50 -14.15 12.40
N PHE A 85 13.41 -14.92 12.38
CA PHE A 85 13.12 -15.86 13.46
C PHE A 85 14.23 -16.91 13.61
N ALA A 86 14.78 -17.41 12.50
CA ALA A 86 15.93 -18.31 12.56
C ALA A 86 17.15 -17.65 13.19
N PHE A 87 17.42 -16.39 12.87
CA PHE A 87 18.50 -15.61 13.47
C PHE A 87 18.28 -15.38 14.98
N LEU A 88 17.04 -15.09 15.39
CA LEU A 88 16.70 -14.93 16.81
C LEU A 88 16.83 -16.21 17.62
N MET A 89 16.57 -17.38 17.02
CA MET A 89 16.64 -18.69 17.68
C MET A 89 18.04 -19.28 17.75
N PHE A 90 18.95 -18.82 16.91
CA PHE A 90 20.32 -19.32 16.90
C PHE A 90 21.01 -19.05 18.26
N PRO A 91 21.72 -20.01 18.83
CA PRO A 91 22.39 -19.88 20.12
C PRO A 91 23.64 -19.02 20.00
N TRP A 92 23.50 -17.71 19.77
CA TRP A 92 24.60 -16.78 19.78
C TRP A 92 25.13 -16.61 21.19
N SER A 93 26.46 -16.58 21.32
CA SER A 93 27.14 -16.23 22.58
C SER A 93 27.05 -14.73 22.90
N PHE A 94 26.21 -13.99 22.22
CA PHE A 94 26.05 -12.55 22.42
C PHE A 94 25.06 -12.28 23.55
N ASP A 95 25.41 -11.33 24.40
CA ASP A 95 24.56 -10.82 25.47
C ASP A 95 23.25 -10.26 24.88
N SER A 96 22.13 -10.48 25.55
CA SER A 96 20.83 -10.00 25.13
C SER A 96 20.72 -8.47 25.00
N THR A 97 21.68 -7.74 25.56
CA THR A 97 21.85 -6.29 25.51
C THR A 97 22.73 -5.81 24.35
N SER A 98 23.21 -6.70 23.48
CA SER A 98 24.09 -6.28 22.39
C SER A 98 23.33 -5.46 21.32
N PRO A 99 23.93 -4.38 20.76
CA PRO A 99 23.29 -3.52 19.76
C PRO A 99 22.97 -4.25 18.44
N ILE A 100 23.47 -5.47 18.27
CA ILE A 100 23.22 -6.33 17.11
C ILE A 100 21.73 -6.65 16.94
N TRP A 101 21.00 -6.81 18.06
CA TRP A 101 19.57 -7.13 18.04
C TRP A 101 18.72 -5.95 17.54
N ASP A 102 19.06 -4.73 17.96
CA ASP A 102 18.39 -3.52 17.53
C ASP A 102 18.67 -3.25 16.04
N THR A 103 19.92 -3.44 15.62
CA THR A 103 20.31 -3.30 14.21
C THR A 103 19.61 -4.32 13.31
N ALA A 104 19.52 -5.59 13.75
CA ALA A 104 18.81 -6.62 13.00
C ALA A 104 17.32 -6.32 12.88
N GLY A 105 16.69 -5.82 13.94
CA GLY A 105 15.29 -5.38 13.93
C GLY A 105 15.05 -4.21 12.95
N THR A 106 15.95 -3.23 12.97
CA THR A 106 15.90 -2.08 12.04
C THR A 106 16.02 -2.52 10.58
N ILE A 107 16.99 -3.39 10.26
CA ILE A 107 17.20 -3.92 8.90
C ILE A 107 15.94 -4.61 8.40
N ILE A 108 15.29 -5.43 9.23
CA ILE A 108 14.04 -6.11 8.84
C ILE A 108 12.87 -5.14 8.70
N GLY A 109 12.78 -4.15 9.59
CA GLY A 109 11.79 -3.08 9.46
C GLY A 109 11.94 -2.35 8.13
N ILE A 110 13.17 -1.99 7.75
CA ILE A 110 13.46 -1.35 6.45
C ILE A 110 13.11 -2.29 5.30
N ALA A 111 13.48 -3.58 5.37
CA ALA A 111 13.12 -4.56 4.35
C ALA A 111 11.60 -4.69 4.21
N ALA A 112 10.86 -4.74 5.31
CA ALA A 112 9.40 -4.79 5.31
C ALA A 112 8.79 -3.56 4.61
N VAL A 113 9.25 -2.36 4.96
CA VAL A 113 8.78 -1.12 4.32
C VAL A 113 9.11 -1.08 2.84
N CYS A 114 10.33 -1.47 2.45
CA CYS A 114 10.71 -1.55 1.05
C CYS A 114 9.83 -2.54 0.26
N LEU A 115 9.54 -3.70 0.82
CA LEU A 115 8.68 -4.71 0.19
C LEU A 115 7.22 -4.25 0.08
N LEU A 116 6.69 -3.56 1.09
CA LEU A 116 5.37 -2.94 1.03
C LEU A 116 5.32 -1.84 -0.03
N THR A 117 6.33 -0.98 -0.06
CA THR A 117 6.47 0.08 -1.07
C THR A 117 6.56 -0.51 -2.49
N GLN A 118 7.28 -1.61 -2.66
CA GLN A 118 7.37 -2.34 -3.93
C GLN A 118 6.02 -2.95 -4.33
N GLY A 119 5.27 -3.53 -3.39
CA GLY A 119 3.92 -4.05 -3.63
C GLY A 119 2.96 -2.96 -4.09
N LEU A 120 2.96 -1.81 -3.40
CA LEU A 120 2.19 -0.64 -3.79
C LEU A 120 2.64 -0.10 -5.16
N TRP A 121 3.93 -0.03 -5.42
CA TRP A 121 4.46 0.40 -6.72
C TRP A 121 3.96 -0.48 -7.87
N ASN A 122 3.99 -1.79 -7.70
CA ASN A 122 3.49 -2.75 -8.68
C ASN A 122 1.97 -2.66 -8.87
N SER A 123 1.23 -2.25 -7.81
CA SER A 123 -0.22 -2.05 -7.85
C SER A 123 -0.66 -0.76 -8.55
N ALA A 124 0.25 0.02 -9.14
CA ALA A 124 -0.08 1.26 -9.86
C ALA A 124 -1.06 1.03 -11.04
N GLY A 125 -1.18 -0.20 -11.53
CA GLY A 125 -2.21 -0.61 -12.49
C GLY A 125 -3.65 -0.38 -12.02
N LEU A 126 -3.89 -0.31 -10.69
CA LEU A 126 -5.20 0.04 -10.12
C LEU A 126 -5.71 1.41 -10.60
N CYS A 127 -4.80 2.40 -10.70
CA CYS A 127 -5.17 3.72 -11.20
C CYS A 127 -5.78 3.64 -12.60
N ARG A 128 -5.22 2.78 -13.47
CA ARG A 128 -5.74 2.58 -14.83
C ARG A 128 -7.13 1.95 -14.83
N LEU A 129 -7.37 0.97 -13.95
CA LEU A 129 -8.69 0.34 -13.84
C LEU A 129 -9.74 1.28 -13.31
N LEU A 130 -9.43 2.03 -12.25
CA LEU A 130 -10.36 3.00 -11.67
C LEU A 130 -10.73 4.08 -12.70
N LEU A 131 -9.73 4.60 -13.41
CA LEU A 131 -9.96 5.58 -14.47
C LEU A 131 -10.77 4.99 -15.62
N ARG A 132 -10.47 3.77 -16.07
CA ARG A 132 -11.21 3.08 -17.13
C ARG A 132 -12.67 2.82 -16.72
N SER A 133 -12.90 2.45 -15.48
CA SER A 133 -14.27 2.25 -14.95
C SER A 133 -15.05 3.56 -14.88
N ALA A 134 -14.39 4.66 -14.49
CA ALA A 134 -14.98 5.99 -14.49
C ALA A 134 -15.23 6.51 -15.93
N GLN A 135 -14.29 6.31 -16.84
CA GLN A 135 -14.41 6.68 -18.24
C GLN A 135 -15.57 5.97 -18.95
N ASN A 136 -15.72 4.65 -18.72
CA ASN A 136 -16.83 3.88 -19.30
C ASN A 136 -18.22 4.32 -18.78
N ARG A 137 -18.27 4.89 -17.56
CA ARG A 137 -19.53 5.42 -17.01
C ARG A 137 -19.87 6.83 -17.45
N LEU A 138 -18.83 7.61 -17.77
CA LEU A 138 -18.95 9.05 -18.08
C LEU A 138 -18.78 9.36 -19.57
N ASP A 139 -18.65 8.32 -20.42
CA ASP A 139 -18.45 8.41 -21.87
C ASP A 139 -17.30 9.36 -22.28
N LEU A 140 -16.24 9.36 -21.44
CA LEU A 140 -15.07 10.21 -21.65
C LEU A 140 -14.07 9.51 -22.56
N GLU A 141 -13.56 10.21 -23.57
CA GLU A 141 -12.49 9.70 -24.44
C GLU A 141 -11.27 9.29 -23.62
N THR A 142 -10.79 8.07 -23.87
CA THR A 142 -9.63 7.50 -23.15
C THR A 142 -8.35 8.24 -23.54
N ASN A 143 -7.94 9.21 -22.73
CA ASN A 143 -6.71 9.94 -22.95
C ASN A 143 -5.54 9.20 -22.26
N LYS A 144 -4.63 8.58 -23.04
CA LYS A 144 -3.43 7.87 -22.54
C LYS A 144 -2.58 8.76 -21.63
N THR A 145 -2.57 10.06 -21.91
CA THR A 145 -1.81 11.04 -21.11
C THR A 145 -2.35 11.16 -19.70
N MET A 146 -3.67 11.17 -19.53
CA MET A 146 -4.33 11.26 -18.24
C MET A 146 -4.03 10.04 -17.36
N ASN A 147 -4.11 8.84 -17.94
CA ASN A 147 -3.77 7.60 -17.24
C ASN A 147 -2.30 7.59 -16.75
N SER A 148 -1.37 8.03 -17.62
CA SER A 148 0.04 8.16 -17.26
C SER A 148 0.29 9.20 -16.17
N PHE A 149 -0.45 10.29 -16.16
CA PHE A 149 -0.33 11.34 -15.16
C PHE A 149 -0.74 10.85 -13.75
N PHE A 150 -1.91 10.22 -13.64
CA PHE A 150 -2.37 9.67 -12.36
C PHE A 150 -1.46 8.54 -11.84
N GLU A 151 -0.96 7.69 -12.74
CA GLU A 151 -0.01 6.64 -12.36
C GLU A 151 1.31 7.24 -11.81
N LYS A 152 1.82 8.33 -12.41
CA LYS A 152 3.01 9.02 -11.92
C LYS A 152 2.79 9.67 -10.55
N ILE A 153 1.63 10.33 -10.36
CA ILE A 153 1.27 10.90 -9.05
C ILE A 153 1.20 9.80 -7.98
N TYR A 154 0.51 8.70 -8.27
CA TYR A 154 0.43 7.56 -7.36
C TYR A 154 1.80 7.04 -6.96
N ARG A 155 2.69 6.81 -7.94
CA ARG A 155 4.06 6.35 -7.69
C ARG A 155 4.88 7.36 -6.89
N ALA A 156 4.71 8.66 -7.16
CA ALA A 156 5.39 9.70 -6.39
C ALA A 156 4.95 9.70 -4.92
N LEU A 157 3.65 9.53 -4.66
CA LEU A 157 3.13 9.41 -3.29
C LEU A 157 3.64 8.14 -2.59
N VAL A 158 3.66 7.00 -3.28
CA VAL A 158 4.21 5.74 -2.74
C VAL A 158 5.67 5.89 -2.36
N LEU A 159 6.49 6.53 -3.20
CA LEU A 159 7.90 6.80 -2.89
C LEU A 159 8.06 7.80 -1.73
N LEU A 160 7.24 8.84 -1.69
CA LEU A 160 7.28 9.84 -0.61
C LEU A 160 7.02 9.18 0.74
N PHE A 161 5.90 8.45 0.87
CA PHE A 161 5.54 7.80 2.13
C PHE A 161 6.49 6.66 2.50
N GLY A 162 6.89 5.83 1.54
CA GLY A 162 7.88 4.77 1.75
C GLY A 162 9.23 5.34 2.19
N GLY A 163 9.69 6.41 1.55
CA GLY A 163 10.94 7.09 1.89
C GLY A 163 10.92 7.70 3.29
N ILE A 164 9.85 8.41 3.65
CA ILE A 164 9.66 8.97 5.01
C ILE A 164 9.74 7.84 6.06
N GLN A 165 9.10 6.71 5.79
CA GLN A 165 9.08 5.60 6.73
C GLN A 165 10.45 4.93 6.88
N VAL A 166 11.22 4.80 5.79
CA VAL A 166 12.60 4.30 5.86
C VAL A 166 13.49 5.25 6.66
N LEU A 167 13.39 6.56 6.43
CA LEU A 167 14.14 7.56 7.20
C LEU A 167 13.81 7.52 8.70
N ASN A 168 12.53 7.34 9.03
CA ASN A 168 12.09 7.18 10.42
C ASN A 168 12.71 5.94 11.09
N LEU A 169 12.76 4.80 10.38
CA LEU A 169 13.41 3.58 10.88
C LEU A 169 14.92 3.73 11.04
N LEU A 170 15.56 4.59 10.25
CA LEU A 170 16.98 4.93 10.38
C LEU A 170 17.24 5.90 11.54
N GLY A 171 16.21 6.34 12.27
CA GLY A 171 16.35 7.27 13.39
C GLY A 171 16.43 8.74 12.98
N CYS A 172 16.16 9.07 11.71
CA CYS A 172 16.09 10.47 11.27
C CYS A 172 14.81 11.14 11.76
N GLU A 173 14.88 12.40 12.17
CA GLU A 173 13.71 13.20 12.51
C GLU A 173 12.88 13.52 11.25
N VAL A 174 11.74 12.85 11.09
CA VAL A 174 10.85 13.01 9.92
C VAL A 174 9.72 14.01 10.15
N ASN A 175 9.58 14.55 11.38
CA ASN A 175 8.48 15.47 11.73
C ASN A 175 8.44 16.70 10.80
N GLY A 176 9.59 17.26 10.46
CA GLY A 176 9.70 18.35 9.51
C GLY A 176 9.22 17.99 8.10
N LEU A 177 9.53 16.78 7.64
CA LEU A 177 9.08 16.29 6.33
C LEU A 177 7.56 16.08 6.30
N ILE A 178 6.99 15.50 7.36
CA ILE A 178 5.53 15.29 7.49
C ILE A 178 4.81 16.63 7.54
N THR A 179 5.32 17.58 8.35
CA THR A 179 4.75 18.93 8.45
C THR A 179 4.83 19.66 7.10
N GLY A 180 5.99 19.61 6.42
CA GLY A 180 6.16 20.20 5.10
C GLY A 180 5.24 19.59 4.05
N ALA A 181 5.09 18.26 4.04
CA ALA A 181 4.15 17.58 3.16
C ALA A 181 2.68 17.97 3.46
N GLY A 182 2.33 18.15 4.73
CA GLY A 182 1.02 18.64 5.16
C GLY A 182 0.72 20.06 4.66
N ILE A 183 1.69 20.98 4.79
CA ILE A 183 1.57 22.36 4.30
C ILE A 183 1.45 22.37 2.76
N ALA A 184 2.26 21.58 2.06
CA ALA A 184 2.16 21.42 0.62
C ALA A 184 0.79 20.86 0.20
N GLY A 185 0.26 19.90 0.93
CA GLY A 185 -1.09 19.36 0.73
C GLY A 185 -2.18 20.43 0.91
N LEU A 186 -2.07 21.26 1.92
CA LEU A 186 -2.97 22.41 2.13
C LEU A 186 -2.90 23.39 0.95
N ALA A 187 -1.69 23.76 0.49
CA ALA A 187 -1.54 24.66 -0.64
C ALA A 187 -2.17 24.11 -1.92
N ILE A 188 -1.98 22.81 -2.20
CA ILE A 188 -2.61 22.11 -3.34
C ILE A 188 -4.13 22.10 -3.18
N SER A 189 -4.65 21.81 -1.99
CA SER A 189 -6.08 21.79 -1.69
C SER A 189 -6.74 23.15 -1.90
N LEU A 190 -6.11 24.22 -1.42
CA LEU A 190 -6.59 25.59 -1.63
C LEU A 190 -6.56 25.96 -3.13
N GLY A 191 -5.51 25.57 -3.85
CA GLY A 191 -5.44 25.76 -5.30
C GLY A 191 -6.50 24.99 -6.10
N ALA A 192 -6.94 23.84 -5.60
CA ALA A 192 -7.96 23.01 -6.22
C ALA A 192 -9.40 23.33 -5.75
N GLN A 193 -9.58 24.24 -4.77
CA GLN A 193 -10.86 24.51 -4.11
C GLN A 193 -11.98 24.89 -5.08
N SER A 194 -11.71 25.78 -6.04
CA SER A 194 -12.73 26.20 -7.02
C SER A 194 -13.15 25.03 -7.93
N THR A 195 -12.19 24.20 -8.35
CA THR A 195 -12.48 23.03 -9.17
C THR A 195 -13.36 22.04 -8.42
N LEU A 196 -13.04 21.76 -7.16
CA LEU A 196 -13.82 20.86 -6.30
C LEU A 196 -15.22 21.41 -6.05
N SER A 197 -15.34 22.71 -5.78
CA SER A 197 -16.64 23.38 -5.60
C SER A 197 -17.52 23.24 -6.86
N ASN A 198 -16.95 23.46 -8.04
CA ASN A 198 -17.69 23.30 -9.29
C ASN A 198 -18.11 21.84 -9.56
N LEU A 199 -17.26 20.87 -9.20
CA LEU A 199 -17.62 19.45 -9.32
C LEU A 199 -18.77 19.07 -8.39
N ILE A 200 -18.74 19.56 -7.13
CA ILE A 200 -19.81 19.34 -6.15
C ILE A 200 -21.12 19.99 -6.64
N ALA A 201 -21.05 21.24 -7.10
CA ALA A 201 -22.22 21.93 -7.62
C ALA A 201 -22.82 21.21 -8.85
N GLY A 202 -21.97 20.76 -9.78
CA GLY A 202 -22.41 19.96 -10.93
C GLY A 202 -23.04 18.63 -10.53
N ALA A 203 -22.45 17.94 -9.52
CA ALA A 203 -23.03 16.70 -8.99
C ALA A 203 -24.39 16.95 -8.31
N SER A 204 -24.53 18.01 -7.51
CA SER A 204 -25.82 18.40 -6.91
C SER A 204 -26.86 18.69 -7.97
N MET A 205 -26.48 19.38 -9.05
CA MET A 205 -27.39 19.70 -10.16
C MET A 205 -27.90 18.42 -10.86
N VAL A 206 -27.06 17.42 -11.04
CA VAL A 206 -27.47 16.12 -11.61
C VAL A 206 -28.38 15.33 -10.68
N ILE A 207 -28.17 15.43 -9.36
CA ILE A 207 -28.97 14.73 -8.35
C ILE A 207 -30.32 15.42 -8.16
N GLU A 208 -30.33 16.73 -7.93
CA GLU A 208 -31.53 17.52 -7.59
C GLU A 208 -32.36 17.86 -8.82
N ARG A 209 -31.75 17.91 -10.02
CA ARG A 209 -32.38 18.20 -11.31
C ARG A 209 -33.32 19.41 -11.26
N PRO A 210 -32.86 20.58 -10.83
CA PRO A 210 -33.70 21.79 -10.78
C PRO A 210 -34.19 22.21 -12.18
N PHE A 211 -33.47 21.83 -13.24
CA PHE A 211 -33.84 21.95 -14.64
C PHE A 211 -33.20 20.81 -15.46
N GLY A 212 -33.75 20.49 -16.59
CA GLY A 212 -33.29 19.44 -17.50
C GLY A 212 -32.86 19.96 -18.87
N ILE A 213 -32.31 19.07 -19.70
CA ILE A 213 -32.03 19.36 -21.09
C ILE A 213 -33.37 19.61 -21.82
N GLY A 214 -33.47 20.71 -22.52
CA GLY A 214 -34.67 21.17 -23.21
C GLY A 214 -35.51 22.21 -22.45
N ASP A 215 -35.22 22.45 -21.15
CA ASP A 215 -35.90 23.45 -20.37
C ASP A 215 -35.44 24.87 -20.76
N TYR A 216 -36.37 25.81 -20.75
CA TYR A 216 -36.07 27.24 -20.95
C TYR A 216 -35.78 27.87 -19.60
N ILE A 217 -34.58 28.39 -19.41
CA ILE A 217 -34.15 28.98 -18.14
C ILE A 217 -33.70 30.42 -18.32
N THR A 218 -33.85 31.21 -17.28
CA THR A 218 -33.37 32.61 -17.19
C THR A 218 -32.36 32.70 -16.04
N LEU A 219 -31.15 33.13 -16.35
CA LEU A 219 -30.02 33.28 -15.42
C LEU A 219 -29.50 34.72 -15.47
N GLY A 220 -30.08 35.59 -14.63
CA GLY A 220 -29.74 37.02 -14.65
C GLY A 220 -30.14 37.69 -15.95
N SER A 221 -29.16 38.10 -16.76
CA SER A 221 -29.38 38.72 -18.09
C SER A 221 -29.34 37.72 -19.25
N PHE A 222 -29.06 36.43 -18.98
CA PHE A 222 -29.00 35.40 -20.01
C PHE A 222 -30.27 34.54 -19.93
N GLU A 223 -30.84 34.23 -21.06
CA GLU A 223 -31.98 33.34 -21.20
C GLU A 223 -31.83 32.45 -22.42
N GLY A 224 -32.28 31.21 -22.29
CA GLY A 224 -32.19 30.23 -23.37
C GLY A 224 -32.63 28.85 -22.97
N THR A 225 -32.63 27.97 -23.97
CA THR A 225 -32.95 26.54 -23.76
C THR A 225 -31.67 25.78 -23.42
N VAL A 226 -31.72 24.96 -22.41
CA VAL A 226 -30.60 24.10 -21.98
C VAL A 226 -30.31 23.06 -23.06
N GLU A 227 -29.14 23.13 -23.68
CA GLU A 227 -28.68 22.18 -24.69
C GLU A 227 -27.90 21.00 -24.07
N ASP A 228 -27.06 21.29 -23.07
CA ASP A 228 -26.21 20.28 -22.44
C ASP A 228 -25.88 20.63 -20.96
N ILE A 229 -25.81 19.62 -20.11
CA ILE A 229 -25.42 19.74 -18.71
C ILE A 229 -24.19 18.89 -18.46
N SER A 230 -23.05 19.53 -18.29
CA SER A 230 -21.77 18.90 -17.95
C SER A 230 -21.42 19.16 -16.48
N PHE A 231 -20.49 18.38 -15.91
CA PHE A 231 -20.07 18.53 -14.50
C PHE A 231 -19.55 19.92 -14.11
N ARG A 232 -19.13 20.73 -15.07
CA ARG A 232 -18.53 22.06 -14.81
C ARG A 232 -19.27 23.21 -15.49
N SER A 233 -20.09 22.94 -16.44
CA SER A 233 -20.76 23.97 -17.24
C SER A 233 -22.09 23.47 -17.80
N THR A 234 -23.04 24.39 -17.89
CA THR A 234 -24.31 24.18 -18.60
C THR A 234 -24.29 25.02 -19.87
N ARG A 235 -24.63 24.44 -20.99
CA ARG A 235 -24.78 25.17 -22.26
C ARG A 235 -26.25 25.51 -22.46
N ILE A 236 -26.50 26.77 -22.71
CA ILE A 236 -27.82 27.34 -23.01
C ILE A 236 -27.78 28.07 -24.31
#